data_e1c2caec887d56ba945477f42b3c6c0e
#
_entry.id   e1c2caec887d56ba945477f42b3c6c0e
#
_cell.length_a   1.000
_cell.length_b   1.000
_cell.length_c   1.000
_cell.angle_alpha   90.00
_cell.angle_beta   90.00
_cell.angle_gamma   90.00
#
_symmetry.space_group_name_H-M   'P 1'
#
loop_
_entity.id
_entity.type
_entity.pdbx_description
1 polymer ?
#
loop_
_entity_poly.entity_id
_entity_poly.type
_entity_poly.pdbx_seq_one_letter_code
_entity_poly.pdbx_strand_id
1 'polypeptide(L)'
;IYRTTVSRMIKQAKDEGIVKIEIQEFNTQIYALERHMKSKYKLKDIEIVPVVESDSNEKKNQKLSKAAAAYIKRKIEMDSIVGVSWGETLGDTVAEIESKKKTNAMFVPIAGGPSHINSKYHVNTLVYEMARKFSGQNIFVNATVIQETPQLKKGIMDSKYFKELKDYWERLDIAIVGIGGPLRIRESQWRDLLTKEDYKDLELREAVGDCCCRFFDHEGKMLKGNLYERTIGLDLYHLKKVPLSVGIARSKVKSKSILAMLKKSYINCLITDEETVLEILRLEKDPYLDTYQLKEI
;
A
#
# COMPACT_ATOMS: atom_id res chain seq x y z
N ILE A 1 15.57 -27.95 27.44
CA ILE A 1 16.59 -28.48 26.51
C ILE A 1 17.79 -27.55 26.60
N TYR A 2 18.99 -28.11 26.79
CA TYR A 2 20.20 -27.28 26.89
C TYR A 2 20.53 -26.63 25.56
N ARG A 3 21.04 -25.38 25.58
CA ARG A 3 21.39 -24.57 24.39
C ARG A 3 22.36 -25.32 23.46
N THR A 4 23.29 -26.08 24.01
CA THR A 4 24.23 -26.92 23.25
C THR A 4 23.55 -28.05 22.48
N THR A 5 22.48 -28.66 23.04
CA THR A 5 21.69 -29.71 22.38
C THR A 5 20.93 -29.13 21.18
N VAL A 6 20.31 -27.95 21.35
CA VAL A 6 19.60 -27.25 20.25
C VAL A 6 20.57 -26.88 19.12
N SER A 7 21.75 -26.34 19.44
CA SER A 7 22.77 -26.00 18.45
C SER A 7 23.25 -27.22 17.67
N ARG A 8 23.41 -28.37 18.35
CA ARG A 8 23.81 -29.63 17.71
C ARG A 8 22.70 -30.18 16.80
N MET A 9 21.45 -30.14 17.24
CA MET A 9 20.31 -30.55 16.41
C MET A 9 20.11 -29.68 15.17
N ILE A 10 20.30 -28.36 15.29
CA ILE A 10 20.25 -27.43 14.14
C ILE A 10 21.42 -27.76 13.16
N LYS A 11 22.60 -28.02 13.67
CA LYS A 11 23.74 -28.40 12.82
C LYS A 11 23.46 -29.70 12.08
N GLN A 12 23.01 -30.73 12.78
CA GLN A 12 22.66 -32.03 12.21
C GLN A 12 21.54 -31.89 11.15
N ALA A 13 20.47 -31.11 11.42
CA ALA A 13 19.39 -30.86 10.47
C ALA A 13 19.89 -30.15 9.19
N LYS A 14 20.93 -29.31 9.29
CA LYS A 14 21.59 -28.72 8.12
C LYS A 14 22.41 -29.74 7.36
N ASP A 15 23.22 -30.54 8.07
CA ASP A 15 24.11 -31.56 7.48
C ASP A 15 23.28 -32.66 6.78
N GLU A 16 22.11 -32.99 7.30
CA GLU A 16 21.17 -33.97 6.73
C GLU A 16 20.23 -33.37 5.65
N GLY A 17 20.37 -32.07 5.33
CA GLY A 17 19.53 -31.39 4.31
C GLY A 17 18.08 -31.17 4.71
N ILE A 18 17.70 -31.46 5.97
CA ILE A 18 16.33 -31.22 6.50
C ILE A 18 16.05 -29.71 6.60
N VAL A 19 17.10 -28.93 6.90
CA VAL A 19 17.06 -27.47 6.89
C VAL A 19 18.00 -26.96 5.80
N LYS A 20 17.44 -26.49 4.71
CA LYS A 20 18.17 -25.79 3.66
C LYS A 20 18.16 -24.30 3.98
N ILE A 21 19.31 -23.73 4.36
CA ILE A 21 19.46 -22.27 4.49
C ILE A 21 19.93 -21.78 3.12
N GLU A 22 19.01 -21.30 2.33
CA GLU A 22 19.33 -20.49 1.17
C GLU A 22 19.46 -19.04 1.66
N ILE A 23 20.69 -18.54 1.70
CA ILE A 23 20.92 -17.09 1.72
C ILE A 23 20.61 -16.66 0.30
N GLN A 24 19.41 -16.13 0.06
CA GLN A 24 19.16 -15.40 -1.16
C GLN A 24 20.27 -14.36 -1.28
N GLU A 25 20.87 -14.26 -2.46
CA GLU A 25 21.94 -13.31 -2.71
C GLU A 25 21.55 -11.95 -2.13
N PHE A 26 22.26 -11.54 -1.07
CA PHE A 26 22.04 -10.27 -0.43
C PHE A 26 22.44 -9.19 -1.42
N ASN A 27 21.47 -8.60 -2.11
CA ASN A 27 21.74 -7.53 -3.07
C ASN A 27 22.14 -6.27 -2.31
N THR A 28 23.45 -6.09 -2.17
CA THR A 28 24.06 -4.95 -1.46
C THR A 28 23.64 -3.61 -2.07
N GLN A 29 23.34 -3.57 -3.37
CA GLN A 29 22.90 -2.36 -4.07
C GLN A 29 21.46 -2.01 -3.66
N ILE A 30 20.54 -2.97 -3.68
CA ILE A 30 19.16 -2.78 -3.21
C ILE A 30 19.15 -2.32 -1.75
N TYR A 31 19.93 -2.97 -0.88
CA TYR A 31 20.02 -2.57 0.52
C TYR A 31 20.55 -1.13 0.69
N ALA A 32 21.55 -0.74 -0.08
CA ALA A 32 22.06 0.64 -0.05
C ALA A 32 21.02 1.65 -0.56
N LEU A 33 20.24 1.28 -1.59
CA LEU A 33 19.14 2.07 -2.13
C LEU A 33 18.01 2.23 -1.09
N GLU A 34 17.65 1.15 -0.41
CA GLU A 34 16.67 1.19 0.69
C GLU A 34 17.11 2.13 1.82
N ARG A 35 18.37 2.04 2.23
CA ARG A 35 18.94 2.94 3.25
C ARG A 35 18.88 4.40 2.81
N HIS A 36 19.23 4.70 1.55
CA HIS A 36 19.18 6.04 1.00
C HIS A 36 17.75 6.60 1.03
N MET A 37 16.78 5.86 0.49
CA MET A 37 15.38 6.24 0.45
C MET A 37 14.78 6.41 1.85
N LYS A 38 15.09 5.50 2.76
CA LYS A 38 14.66 5.54 4.15
C LYS A 38 15.16 6.79 4.86
N SER A 39 16.41 7.14 4.67
CA SER A 39 17.00 8.37 5.23
C SER A 39 16.39 9.63 4.63
N LYS A 40 16.31 9.70 3.28
CA LYS A 40 15.83 10.87 2.54
C LYS A 40 14.38 11.23 2.90
N TYR A 41 13.48 10.23 2.92
CA TYR A 41 12.05 10.44 3.16
C TYR A 41 11.61 10.13 4.59
N LYS A 42 12.55 9.85 5.51
CA LYS A 42 12.29 9.52 6.93
C LYS A 42 11.30 8.37 7.08
N LEU A 43 11.42 7.36 6.23
CA LEU A 43 10.56 6.18 6.30
C LEU A 43 10.92 5.32 7.52
N LYS A 44 9.91 4.71 8.13
CA LYS A 44 10.10 3.65 9.14
C LYS A 44 10.66 2.39 8.49
N ASP A 45 10.16 2.08 7.28
CA ASP A 45 10.61 0.92 6.53
C ASP A 45 10.43 1.11 5.03
N ILE A 46 11.17 0.35 4.23
CA ILE A 46 11.01 0.25 2.78
C ILE A 46 11.42 -1.14 2.33
N GLU A 47 10.70 -1.69 1.37
CA GLU A 47 11.05 -2.95 0.69
C GLU A 47 11.14 -2.67 -0.80
N ILE A 48 12.32 -2.81 -1.40
CA ILE A 48 12.54 -2.60 -2.83
C ILE A 48 12.74 -3.94 -3.51
N VAL A 49 11.79 -4.29 -4.37
CA VAL A 49 11.85 -5.52 -5.15
C VAL A 49 12.77 -5.32 -6.35
N PRO A 50 13.84 -6.13 -6.49
CA PRO A 50 14.73 -6.03 -7.64
C PRO A 50 13.98 -6.38 -8.94
N VAL A 51 14.33 -5.69 -10.01
CA VAL A 51 13.73 -5.88 -11.32
C VAL A 51 14.70 -6.61 -12.24
N VAL A 52 14.19 -7.61 -12.96
CA VAL A 52 14.87 -8.23 -14.08
C VAL A 52 14.29 -7.65 -15.36
N GLU A 53 15.13 -7.14 -16.26
CA GLU A 53 14.70 -6.45 -17.48
C GLU A 53 13.76 -7.30 -18.36
N SER A 54 13.99 -8.61 -18.40
CA SER A 54 13.15 -9.56 -19.14
C SER A 54 11.82 -9.91 -18.47
N ASP A 55 11.55 -9.43 -17.24
CA ASP A 55 10.29 -9.72 -16.55
C ASP A 55 9.11 -8.95 -17.19
N SER A 56 8.02 -9.66 -17.48
CA SER A 56 6.77 -9.02 -17.89
C SER A 56 6.17 -8.19 -16.75
N ASN A 57 5.24 -7.28 -17.07
CA ASN A 57 4.55 -6.49 -16.05
C ASN A 57 3.81 -7.36 -15.03
N GLU A 58 3.19 -8.45 -15.48
CA GLU A 58 2.50 -9.42 -14.61
C GLU A 58 3.47 -10.05 -13.62
N LYS A 59 4.66 -10.45 -14.09
CA LYS A 59 5.68 -11.05 -13.24
C LYS A 59 6.25 -10.04 -12.23
N LYS A 60 6.46 -8.78 -12.65
CA LYS A 60 6.86 -7.69 -11.75
C LYS A 60 5.78 -7.42 -10.69
N ASN A 61 4.50 -7.41 -11.07
CA ASN A 61 3.38 -7.26 -10.15
C ASN A 61 3.32 -8.43 -9.16
N GLN A 62 3.50 -9.66 -9.62
CA GLN A 62 3.52 -10.84 -8.76
C GLN A 62 4.66 -10.80 -7.73
N LYS A 63 5.87 -10.41 -8.16
CA LYS A 63 7.01 -10.24 -7.24
C LYS A 63 6.71 -9.19 -6.16
N LEU A 64 6.14 -8.04 -6.56
CA LEU A 64 5.73 -6.99 -5.62
C LEU A 64 4.70 -7.52 -4.61
N SER A 65 3.66 -8.21 -5.11
CA SER A 65 2.59 -8.75 -4.26
C SER A 65 3.11 -9.77 -3.25
N LYS A 66 4.06 -10.63 -3.65
CA LYS A 66 4.72 -11.59 -2.74
C LYS A 66 5.55 -10.88 -1.66
N ALA A 67 6.34 -9.88 -2.04
CA ALA A 67 7.13 -9.10 -1.08
C ALA A 67 6.21 -8.37 -0.09
N ALA A 68 5.16 -7.71 -0.59
CA ALA A 68 4.17 -7.03 0.23
C ALA A 68 3.43 -8.00 1.17
N ALA A 69 3.01 -9.16 0.69
CA ALA A 69 2.36 -10.20 1.50
C ALA A 69 3.27 -10.69 2.63
N ALA A 70 4.55 -10.95 2.34
CA ALA A 70 5.54 -11.35 3.33
C ALA A 70 5.76 -10.24 4.39
N TYR A 71 5.85 -8.99 3.96
CA TYR A 71 5.99 -7.84 4.84
C TYR A 71 4.79 -7.68 5.77
N ILE A 72 3.58 -7.63 5.22
CA ILE A 72 2.33 -7.48 5.98
C ILE A 72 2.17 -8.60 7.02
N LYS A 73 2.43 -9.84 6.61
CA LYS A 73 2.37 -11.02 7.50
C LYS A 73 3.28 -10.88 8.73
N ARG A 74 4.45 -10.23 8.59
CA ARG A 74 5.37 -9.98 9.71
C ARG A 74 4.86 -8.91 10.67
N LYS A 75 4.12 -7.89 10.16
CA LYS A 75 3.73 -6.70 10.90
C LYS A 75 2.39 -6.83 11.64
N ILE A 76 1.50 -7.72 11.20
CA ILE A 76 0.22 -7.93 11.90
C ILE A 76 0.46 -8.78 13.15
N GLU A 77 0.11 -8.20 14.29
CA GLU A 77 0.26 -8.78 15.62
C GLU A 77 -1.11 -9.04 16.27
N MET A 78 -1.09 -9.53 17.52
CA MET A 78 -2.29 -9.76 18.30
C MET A 78 -3.06 -8.45 18.48
N ASP A 79 -4.39 -8.50 18.28
CA ASP A 79 -5.34 -7.41 18.48
C ASP A 79 -5.08 -6.14 17.64
N SER A 80 -4.20 -6.21 16.61
CA SER A 80 -3.94 -5.07 15.72
C SER A 80 -5.22 -4.59 15.02
N ILE A 81 -5.40 -3.29 14.92
CA ILE A 81 -6.45 -2.66 14.09
C ILE A 81 -5.83 -2.28 12.74
N VAL A 82 -6.27 -2.94 11.68
CA VAL A 82 -5.69 -2.87 10.34
C VAL A 82 -6.68 -2.25 9.36
N GLY A 83 -6.38 -1.05 8.90
CA GLY A 83 -7.12 -0.39 7.83
C GLY A 83 -6.66 -0.89 6.47
N VAL A 84 -7.60 -1.26 5.61
CA VAL A 84 -7.31 -1.75 4.25
C VAL A 84 -8.07 -0.90 3.24
N SER A 85 -7.35 -0.39 2.25
CA SER A 85 -7.94 0.20 1.05
C SER A 85 -8.28 -0.91 0.04
N TRP A 86 -8.42 -0.60 -1.24
CA TRP A 86 -8.77 -1.57 -2.28
C TRP A 86 -7.98 -1.32 -3.57
N GLY A 87 -8.16 -2.22 -4.53
CA GLY A 87 -7.55 -2.17 -5.84
C GLY A 87 -6.78 -3.43 -6.19
N GLU A 88 -6.39 -3.55 -7.44
CA GLU A 88 -5.75 -4.73 -8.01
C GLU A 88 -4.48 -5.13 -7.25
N THR A 89 -3.56 -4.20 -7.06
CA THR A 89 -2.30 -4.46 -6.34
C THR A 89 -2.55 -5.00 -4.92
N LEU A 90 -3.55 -4.46 -4.20
CA LEU A 90 -3.89 -4.93 -2.86
C LEU A 90 -4.59 -6.29 -2.90
N GLY A 91 -5.47 -6.52 -3.88
CA GLY A 91 -6.12 -7.81 -4.06
C GLY A 91 -5.11 -8.93 -4.34
N ASP A 92 -4.18 -8.68 -5.24
CA ASP A 92 -3.12 -9.64 -5.54
C ASP A 92 -2.19 -9.85 -4.33
N THR A 93 -1.87 -8.78 -3.59
CA THR A 93 -1.12 -8.90 -2.33
C THR A 93 -1.85 -9.76 -1.30
N VAL A 94 -3.15 -9.52 -1.09
CA VAL A 94 -3.97 -10.32 -0.15
C VAL A 94 -4.05 -11.78 -0.60
N ALA A 95 -4.13 -12.05 -1.91
CA ALA A 95 -4.13 -13.41 -2.43
C ALA A 95 -2.85 -14.18 -2.07
N GLU A 96 -1.68 -13.52 -2.14
CA GLU A 96 -0.36 -14.12 -1.82
C GLU A 96 -0.12 -14.30 -0.30
N ILE A 97 -0.96 -13.73 0.57
CA ILE A 97 -0.80 -13.92 2.01
C ILE A 97 -1.17 -15.35 2.40
N GLU A 98 -0.20 -16.07 2.92
CA GLU A 98 -0.39 -17.33 3.62
C GLU A 98 -0.07 -17.16 5.11
N SER A 99 -1.09 -17.19 5.95
CA SER A 99 -0.92 -17.06 7.40
C SER A 99 -1.68 -18.13 8.15
N LYS A 100 -1.03 -18.68 9.16
CA LYS A 100 -1.64 -19.55 10.18
C LYS A 100 -1.67 -18.86 11.56
N LYS A 101 -1.34 -17.57 11.61
CA LYS A 101 -1.36 -16.80 12.85
C LYS A 101 -2.81 -16.59 13.29
N LYS A 102 -3.07 -16.82 14.56
CA LYS A 102 -4.33 -16.44 15.22
C LYS A 102 -4.08 -15.12 15.92
N THR A 103 -4.46 -14.01 15.29
CA THR A 103 -4.09 -12.67 15.76
C THR A 103 -5.24 -11.94 16.43
N ASN A 104 -6.50 -12.40 16.25
CA ASN A 104 -7.70 -11.66 16.69
C ASN A 104 -7.71 -10.18 16.18
N ALA A 105 -6.92 -9.88 15.13
CA ALA A 105 -6.83 -8.54 14.58
C ALA A 105 -8.16 -8.11 13.94
N MET A 106 -8.46 -6.82 14.03
CA MET A 106 -9.64 -6.20 13.41
C MET A 106 -9.26 -5.59 12.07
N PHE A 107 -9.89 -6.03 10.99
CA PHE A 107 -9.68 -5.51 9.64
C PHE A 107 -10.84 -4.61 9.24
N VAL A 108 -10.53 -3.37 8.90
CA VAL A 108 -11.53 -2.35 8.60
C VAL A 108 -11.28 -1.67 7.25
N PRO A 109 -12.34 -1.37 6.47
CA PRO A 109 -12.19 -0.60 5.24
C PRO A 109 -11.86 0.86 5.57
N ILE A 110 -10.91 1.45 4.86
CA ILE A 110 -10.54 2.87 5.02
C ILE A 110 -10.97 3.74 3.85
N ALA A 111 -11.78 3.21 2.95
CA ALA A 111 -12.47 3.93 1.89
C ALA A 111 -13.79 3.23 1.59
N GLY A 112 -14.76 3.96 1.06
CA GLY A 112 -15.96 3.36 0.50
C GLY A 112 -15.65 2.40 -0.64
N GLY A 113 -16.58 1.52 -0.98
CA GLY A 113 -16.39 0.53 -2.04
C GLY A 113 -16.42 1.17 -3.44
N PRO A 114 -15.70 0.62 -4.41
CA PRO A 114 -15.89 0.94 -5.83
C PRO A 114 -17.23 0.37 -6.32
N SER A 115 -17.82 0.99 -7.36
CA SER A 115 -19.10 0.52 -7.91
C SER A 115 -18.96 -0.68 -8.83
N HIS A 116 -18.03 -0.59 -9.78
CA HIS A 116 -17.77 -1.60 -10.81
C HIS A 116 -16.31 -2.03 -10.80
N ILE A 117 -15.98 -3.03 -10.03
CA ILE A 117 -14.66 -3.64 -9.99
C ILE A 117 -14.83 -5.14 -9.82
N ASN A 118 -13.86 -5.91 -10.30
CA ASN A 118 -13.81 -7.32 -9.98
C ASN A 118 -13.92 -7.52 -8.46
N SER A 119 -14.86 -8.33 -8.02
CA SER A 119 -15.18 -8.54 -6.61
C SER A 119 -13.95 -8.93 -5.76
N LYS A 120 -12.97 -9.60 -6.35
CA LYS A 120 -11.71 -9.94 -5.65
C LYS A 120 -10.89 -8.71 -5.21
N TYR A 121 -11.12 -7.55 -5.82
CA TYR A 121 -10.41 -6.30 -5.52
C TYR A 121 -11.24 -5.33 -4.67
N HIS A 122 -12.50 -5.70 -4.38
CA HIS A 122 -13.41 -4.86 -3.61
C HIS A 122 -12.99 -4.83 -2.14
N VAL A 123 -13.08 -3.65 -1.50
CA VAL A 123 -12.60 -3.45 -0.13
C VAL A 123 -13.19 -4.45 0.87
N ASN A 124 -14.49 -4.75 0.77
CA ASN A 124 -15.15 -5.70 1.69
C ASN A 124 -14.62 -7.13 1.50
N THR A 125 -14.30 -7.52 0.27
CA THR A 125 -13.65 -8.81 0.01
C THR A 125 -12.25 -8.85 0.62
N LEU A 126 -11.48 -7.77 0.49
CA LEU A 126 -10.12 -7.72 1.02
C LEU A 126 -10.09 -7.78 2.56
N VAL A 127 -10.95 -7.02 3.25
CA VAL A 127 -11.01 -7.07 4.72
C VAL A 127 -11.51 -8.43 5.22
N TYR A 128 -12.45 -9.07 4.53
CA TYR A 128 -12.91 -10.42 4.83
C TYR A 128 -11.79 -11.46 4.67
N GLU A 129 -11.09 -11.45 3.53
CA GLU A 129 -9.98 -12.37 3.28
C GLU A 129 -8.83 -12.19 4.27
N MET A 130 -8.51 -10.95 4.64
CA MET A 130 -7.53 -10.67 5.67
C MET A 130 -7.95 -11.25 7.02
N ALA A 131 -9.20 -11.01 7.45
CA ALA A 131 -9.72 -11.58 8.70
C ALA A 131 -9.66 -13.11 8.68
N ARG A 132 -10.06 -13.74 7.59
CA ARG A 132 -9.99 -15.20 7.42
C ARG A 132 -8.56 -15.73 7.54
N LYS A 133 -7.60 -15.08 6.86
CA LYS A 133 -6.19 -15.53 6.82
C LYS A 133 -5.45 -15.34 8.15
N PHE A 134 -5.86 -14.38 8.96
CA PHE A 134 -5.25 -14.08 10.26
C PHE A 134 -6.09 -14.53 11.46
N SER A 135 -7.18 -15.24 11.24
CA SER A 135 -8.15 -15.64 12.29
C SER A 135 -8.57 -14.43 13.14
N GLY A 136 -8.85 -13.32 12.46
CA GLY A 136 -9.28 -12.05 13.03
C GLY A 136 -10.75 -11.77 12.77
N GLN A 137 -11.12 -10.51 12.94
CA GLN A 137 -12.47 -9.99 12.74
C GLN A 137 -12.47 -8.93 11.64
N ASN A 138 -13.62 -8.62 11.06
CA ASN A 138 -13.75 -7.53 10.12
C ASN A 138 -15.11 -6.85 10.23
N ILE A 139 -15.16 -5.61 9.79
CA ILE A 139 -16.40 -4.91 9.46
C ILE A 139 -16.43 -4.57 7.98
N PHE A 140 -17.61 -4.30 7.44
CA PHE A 140 -17.78 -3.90 6.04
C PHE A 140 -18.13 -2.42 5.91
N VAL A 141 -17.91 -1.85 4.76
CA VAL A 141 -18.46 -0.54 4.38
C VAL A 141 -19.59 -0.75 3.37
N ASN A 142 -20.79 -0.26 3.70
CA ASN A 142 -21.96 -0.34 2.84
C ASN A 142 -22.26 1.02 2.18
N ALA A 143 -21.22 1.59 1.58
CA ALA A 143 -21.32 2.86 0.85
C ALA A 143 -20.28 2.86 -0.28
N THR A 144 -20.65 3.43 -1.41
CA THR A 144 -19.71 3.71 -2.51
C THR A 144 -18.70 4.77 -2.07
N VAL A 145 -17.51 4.75 -2.67
CA VAL A 145 -16.44 5.69 -2.32
C VAL A 145 -16.80 7.13 -2.70
N ILE A 146 -17.52 7.34 -3.79
CA ILE A 146 -17.98 8.66 -4.23
C ILE A 146 -19.51 8.68 -4.16
N GLN A 147 -20.04 9.69 -3.49
CA GLN A 147 -21.47 9.93 -3.37
C GLN A 147 -21.92 10.97 -4.41
N GLU A 148 -23.21 10.99 -4.73
CA GLU A 148 -23.77 11.94 -5.68
C GLU A 148 -23.69 13.39 -5.18
N THR A 149 -23.87 13.59 -3.87
CA THR A 149 -23.84 14.92 -3.25
C THR A 149 -23.06 14.93 -1.93
N PRO A 150 -22.50 16.09 -1.53
CA PRO A 150 -21.90 16.25 -0.21
C PRO A 150 -22.87 15.98 0.94
N GLN A 151 -24.14 16.30 0.77
CA GLN A 151 -25.20 16.08 1.77
C GLN A 151 -25.43 14.59 2.00
N LEU A 152 -25.48 13.80 0.93
CA LEU A 152 -25.61 12.34 1.02
C LEU A 152 -24.41 11.73 1.74
N LYS A 153 -23.20 12.12 1.35
CA LYS A 153 -21.96 11.68 2.05
C LYS A 153 -22.03 12.03 3.53
N LYS A 154 -22.42 13.25 3.88
CA LYS A 154 -22.54 13.68 5.26
C LYS A 154 -23.56 12.84 6.04
N GLY A 155 -24.74 12.59 5.49
CA GLY A 155 -25.76 11.74 6.11
C GLY A 155 -25.26 10.32 6.38
N ILE A 156 -24.55 9.72 5.44
CA ILE A 156 -23.94 8.38 5.62
C ILE A 156 -22.90 8.42 6.73
N MET A 157 -21.98 9.40 6.69
CA MET A 157 -20.88 9.52 7.65
C MET A 157 -21.35 9.84 9.08
N ASP A 158 -22.52 10.46 9.24
CA ASP A 158 -23.12 10.79 10.55
C ASP A 158 -24.02 9.66 11.09
N SER A 159 -24.27 8.63 10.31
CA SER A 159 -25.05 7.46 10.75
C SER A 159 -24.37 6.72 11.89
N LYS A 160 -25.16 6.04 12.75
CA LYS A 160 -24.65 5.25 13.87
C LYS A 160 -23.62 4.20 13.41
N TYR A 161 -23.94 3.51 12.31
CA TYR A 161 -23.06 2.50 11.72
C TYR A 161 -21.70 3.07 11.30
N PHE A 162 -21.70 4.24 10.68
CA PHE A 162 -20.46 4.86 10.20
C PHE A 162 -19.63 5.49 11.34
N LYS A 163 -20.27 5.86 12.45
CA LYS A 163 -19.53 6.31 13.65
C LYS A 163 -18.63 5.22 14.20
N GLU A 164 -19.13 3.98 14.26
CA GLU A 164 -18.32 2.84 14.68
C GLU A 164 -17.10 2.65 13.78
N LEU A 165 -17.27 2.72 12.46
CA LEU A 165 -16.15 2.64 11.52
C LEU A 165 -15.13 3.78 11.72
N LYS A 166 -15.59 5.01 11.94
CA LYS A 166 -14.71 6.15 12.24
C LYS A 166 -13.93 5.94 13.55
N ASP A 167 -14.52 5.36 14.57
CA ASP A 167 -13.84 5.06 15.82
C ASP A 167 -12.67 4.07 15.62
N TYR A 168 -12.81 3.13 14.67
CA TYR A 168 -11.68 2.30 14.27
C TYR A 168 -10.63 3.09 13.48
N TRP A 169 -11.02 4.01 12.59
CA TRP A 169 -10.08 4.85 11.84
C TRP A 169 -9.18 5.68 12.78
N GLU A 170 -9.72 6.15 13.91
CA GLU A 170 -8.92 6.91 14.91
C GLU A 170 -7.89 6.04 15.65
N ARG A 171 -8.05 4.72 15.63
CA ARG A 171 -7.23 3.78 16.41
C ARG A 171 -6.44 2.80 15.53
N LEU A 172 -6.25 3.11 14.25
CA LEU A 172 -5.49 2.26 13.34
C LEU A 172 -4.04 2.10 13.82
N ASP A 173 -3.59 0.86 13.96
CA ASP A 173 -2.18 0.52 14.15
C ASP A 173 -1.45 0.44 12.81
N ILE A 174 -2.14 -0.13 11.81
CA ILE A 174 -1.63 -0.34 10.46
C ILE A 174 -2.66 0.16 9.44
N ALA A 175 -2.19 0.86 8.41
CA ALA A 175 -2.98 1.15 7.22
C ALA A 175 -2.26 0.60 5.99
N ILE A 176 -2.99 -0.14 5.15
CA ILE A 176 -2.47 -0.75 3.92
C ILE A 176 -3.17 -0.09 2.74
N VAL A 177 -2.42 0.65 1.94
CA VAL A 177 -2.96 1.46 0.85
C VAL A 177 -2.27 1.20 -0.48
N GLY A 178 -3.04 1.22 -1.54
CA GLY A 178 -2.53 1.39 -2.90
C GLY A 178 -2.34 2.87 -3.23
N ILE A 179 -1.46 3.16 -4.18
CA ILE A 179 -1.27 4.51 -4.70
C ILE A 179 -1.67 4.50 -6.17
N GLY A 180 -2.67 5.31 -6.50
CA GLY A 180 -3.14 5.52 -7.86
C GLY A 180 -2.18 6.40 -8.67
N GLY A 181 -2.11 6.16 -9.97
CA GLY A 181 -1.31 6.95 -10.89
C GLY A 181 -2.11 8.09 -11.53
N PRO A 182 -1.54 8.77 -12.54
CA PRO A 182 -2.17 9.88 -13.22
C PRO A 182 -3.49 9.47 -13.90
N LEU A 183 -4.38 10.44 -14.10
CA LEU A 183 -5.73 10.24 -14.65
C LEU A 183 -5.75 9.58 -16.05
N ARG A 184 -4.69 9.75 -16.83
CA ARG A 184 -4.55 9.18 -18.19
C ARG A 184 -4.46 7.66 -18.21
N ILE A 185 -4.17 7.01 -17.09
CA ILE A 185 -4.18 5.55 -16.97
C ILE A 185 -5.64 5.10 -16.90
N ARG A 186 -6.18 4.68 -18.04
CA ARG A 186 -7.58 4.20 -18.16
C ARG A 186 -7.86 2.85 -17.48
N GLU A 187 -6.84 2.19 -16.94
CA GLU A 187 -6.93 0.85 -16.32
C GLU A 187 -7.66 0.83 -14.97
N SER A 188 -7.92 2.00 -14.37
CA SER A 188 -8.61 2.08 -13.07
C SER A 188 -10.12 2.06 -13.25
N GLN A 189 -10.73 0.89 -13.28
CA GLN A 189 -12.17 0.68 -13.49
C GLN A 189 -13.08 1.46 -12.51
N TRP A 190 -12.60 1.77 -11.30
CA TRP A 190 -13.37 2.51 -10.29
C TRP A 190 -13.59 4.00 -10.64
N ARG A 191 -12.83 4.52 -11.59
CA ARG A 191 -12.93 5.93 -12.01
C ARG A 191 -14.18 6.22 -12.83
N ASP A 192 -15.02 5.23 -13.11
CA ASP A 192 -16.37 5.38 -13.64
C ASP A 192 -17.31 6.17 -12.71
N LEU A 193 -16.98 6.25 -11.41
CA LEU A 193 -17.69 7.10 -10.45
C LEU A 193 -17.38 8.61 -10.58
N LEU A 194 -16.33 8.96 -11.32
CA LEU A 194 -15.97 10.35 -11.59
C LEU A 194 -16.84 10.92 -12.71
N THR A 195 -17.41 12.12 -12.49
CA THR A 195 -18.10 12.86 -13.54
C THR A 195 -17.11 13.50 -14.51
N LYS A 196 -17.61 13.98 -15.66
CA LYS A 196 -16.78 14.74 -16.62
C LYS A 196 -16.22 16.02 -15.98
N GLU A 197 -16.98 16.64 -15.11
CA GLU A 197 -16.60 17.83 -14.35
C GLU A 197 -15.49 17.51 -13.35
N ASP A 198 -15.56 16.37 -12.67
CA ASP A 198 -14.50 15.90 -11.77
C ASP A 198 -13.19 15.70 -12.53
N TYR A 199 -13.23 15.03 -13.69
CA TYR A 199 -12.04 14.85 -14.54
C TYR A 199 -11.43 16.20 -14.95
N LYS A 200 -12.27 17.15 -15.42
CA LYS A 200 -11.83 18.47 -15.84
C LYS A 200 -11.20 19.26 -14.69
N ASP A 201 -11.80 19.23 -13.49
CA ASP A 201 -11.23 19.89 -12.30
C ASP A 201 -9.89 19.28 -11.90
N LEU A 202 -9.79 17.94 -11.88
CA LEU A 202 -8.57 17.24 -11.54
C LEU A 202 -7.44 17.50 -12.55
N GLU A 203 -7.74 17.53 -13.84
CA GLU A 203 -6.76 17.86 -14.90
C GLU A 203 -6.29 19.31 -14.80
N LEU A 204 -7.20 20.26 -14.61
CA LEU A 204 -6.87 21.68 -14.44
C LEU A 204 -5.97 21.92 -13.22
N ARG A 205 -6.14 21.13 -12.19
CA ARG A 205 -5.37 21.23 -10.94
C ARG A 205 -4.18 20.27 -10.89
N GLU A 206 -3.81 19.72 -12.04
CA GLU A 206 -2.61 18.89 -12.23
C GLU A 206 -2.53 17.70 -11.25
N ALA A 207 -3.65 16.98 -11.04
CA ALA A 207 -3.67 15.79 -10.23
C ALA A 207 -2.68 14.75 -10.74
N VAL A 208 -1.72 14.35 -9.90
CA VAL A 208 -0.71 13.33 -10.26
C VAL A 208 -1.10 11.92 -9.83
N GLY A 209 -2.04 11.79 -8.92
CA GLY A 209 -2.53 10.51 -8.44
C GLY A 209 -3.51 10.65 -7.28
N ASP A 210 -3.84 9.50 -6.70
CA ASP A 210 -4.74 9.40 -5.56
C ASP A 210 -4.30 8.32 -4.57
N CYS A 211 -4.78 8.43 -3.34
CA CYS A 211 -4.73 7.39 -2.33
C CYS A 211 -6.03 7.46 -1.52
N CYS A 212 -6.70 6.33 -1.30
CA CYS A 212 -8.03 6.29 -0.70
C CYS A 212 -9.03 7.22 -1.42
N CYS A 213 -8.91 7.36 -2.74
CA CYS A 213 -9.67 8.29 -3.60
C CYS A 213 -9.52 9.77 -3.21
N ARG A 214 -8.46 10.11 -2.47
CA ARG A 214 -8.04 11.49 -2.20
C ARG A 214 -6.98 11.87 -3.21
N PHE A 215 -7.34 12.73 -4.15
CA PHE A 215 -6.45 13.23 -5.19
C PHE A 215 -5.52 14.32 -4.67
N PHE A 216 -4.32 14.38 -5.23
CA PHE A 216 -3.28 15.34 -4.86
C PHE A 216 -2.44 15.77 -6.06
N ASP A 217 -1.84 16.94 -5.95
CA ASP A 217 -0.88 17.50 -6.93
C ASP A 217 0.54 16.92 -6.74
N HIS A 218 1.47 17.39 -7.58
CA HIS A 218 2.87 16.96 -7.57
C HIS A 218 3.63 17.29 -6.28
N GLU A 219 3.15 18.27 -5.50
CA GLU A 219 3.68 18.57 -4.17
C GLU A 219 3.00 17.77 -3.06
N GLY A 220 2.04 16.91 -3.40
CA GLY A 220 1.26 16.11 -2.47
C GLY A 220 0.17 16.89 -1.71
N LYS A 221 -0.18 18.10 -2.16
CA LYS A 221 -1.29 18.87 -1.60
C LYS A 221 -2.60 18.27 -2.07
N MET A 222 -3.46 17.87 -1.11
CA MET A 222 -4.79 17.33 -1.45
C MET A 222 -5.64 18.37 -2.20
N LEU A 223 -6.29 17.90 -3.25
CA LEU A 223 -7.18 18.68 -4.08
C LEU A 223 -8.58 18.71 -3.45
N LYS A 224 -8.78 19.65 -2.53
CA LYS A 224 -10.09 19.87 -1.88
C LYS A 224 -11.05 20.56 -2.85
N GLY A 225 -12.32 20.19 -2.80
CA GLY A 225 -13.39 20.71 -3.67
C GLY A 225 -14.58 19.78 -3.68
N ASN A 226 -15.46 19.89 -4.65
CA ASN A 226 -16.72 19.14 -4.71
C ASN A 226 -16.49 17.63 -4.63
N LEU A 227 -15.55 17.08 -5.41
CA LEU A 227 -15.22 15.65 -5.37
C LEU A 227 -14.73 15.23 -3.97
N TYR A 228 -13.83 16.01 -3.36
CA TYR A 228 -13.35 15.73 -2.01
C TYR A 228 -14.49 15.66 -1.00
N GLU A 229 -15.43 16.60 -1.08
CA GLU A 229 -16.60 16.65 -0.18
C GLU A 229 -17.61 15.53 -0.41
N ARG A 230 -17.60 14.88 -1.58
CA ARG A 230 -18.44 13.71 -1.89
C ARG A 230 -17.77 12.39 -1.61
N THR A 231 -16.46 12.38 -1.34
CA THR A 231 -15.67 11.14 -1.18
C THR A 231 -15.76 10.62 0.24
N ILE A 232 -16.05 9.32 0.39
CA ILE A 232 -15.96 8.56 1.63
C ILE A 232 -14.59 7.82 1.63
N GLY A 233 -13.67 8.29 2.42
CA GLY A 233 -12.33 7.70 2.53
C GLY A 233 -11.53 8.40 3.61
N LEU A 234 -10.57 7.67 4.17
CA LEU A 234 -9.64 8.21 5.15
C LEU A 234 -8.92 9.43 4.57
N ASP A 235 -8.79 10.48 5.38
CA ASP A 235 -8.03 11.66 4.99
C ASP A 235 -6.53 11.36 5.04
N LEU A 236 -5.75 11.89 4.09
CA LEU A 236 -4.32 11.61 4.04
C LEU A 236 -3.55 12.21 5.23
N TYR A 237 -4.04 13.29 5.84
CA TYR A 237 -3.48 13.79 7.09
C TYR A 237 -3.74 12.85 8.26
N HIS A 238 -4.83 12.08 8.20
CA HIS A 238 -5.11 11.02 9.15
C HIS A 238 -4.20 9.82 8.90
N LEU A 239 -4.08 9.39 7.63
CA LEU A 239 -3.16 8.31 7.22
C LEU A 239 -1.73 8.58 7.70
N LYS A 240 -1.26 9.83 7.63
CA LYS A 240 0.04 10.25 8.15
C LYS A 240 0.25 9.97 9.64
N LYS A 241 -0.82 9.95 10.45
CA LYS A 241 -0.76 9.73 11.90
C LYS A 241 -0.77 8.24 12.27
N VAL A 242 -1.12 7.36 11.33
CA VAL A 242 -1.15 5.92 11.59
C VAL A 242 0.26 5.42 11.91
N PRO A 243 0.46 4.65 12.99
CA PRO A 243 1.77 4.15 13.39
C PRO A 243 2.54 3.45 12.28
N LEU A 244 1.86 2.63 11.46
CA LEU A 244 2.44 2.01 10.28
C LEU A 244 1.52 2.20 9.06
N SER A 245 1.83 3.16 8.20
CA SER A 245 1.12 3.40 6.94
C SER A 245 1.93 2.86 5.77
N VAL A 246 1.47 1.73 5.20
CA VAL A 246 2.16 0.97 4.14
C VAL A 246 1.56 1.32 2.79
N GLY A 247 2.33 2.00 1.96
CA GLY A 247 2.00 2.22 0.55
C GLY A 247 2.57 1.09 -0.32
N ILE A 248 1.72 0.47 -1.14
CA ILE A 248 2.12 -0.59 -2.07
C ILE A 248 1.84 -0.11 -3.49
N ALA A 249 2.86 0.18 -4.24
CA ALA A 249 2.73 0.64 -5.62
C ALA A 249 4.05 0.50 -6.38
N ARG A 250 3.97 0.27 -7.67
CA ARG A 250 5.11 0.24 -8.60
C ARG A 250 4.75 0.86 -9.94
N SER A 251 5.72 1.04 -10.76
CA SER A 251 5.70 1.54 -12.15
C SER A 251 6.24 2.96 -12.27
N LYS A 252 7.10 3.18 -13.26
CA LYS A 252 7.63 4.52 -13.60
C LYS A 252 6.52 5.56 -13.77
N VAL A 253 5.36 5.13 -14.31
CA VAL A 253 4.21 6.03 -14.51
C VAL A 253 3.62 6.53 -13.19
N LYS A 254 3.74 5.76 -12.10
CA LYS A 254 3.28 6.11 -10.75
C LYS A 254 4.33 6.84 -9.91
N SER A 255 5.55 6.99 -10.40
CA SER A 255 6.65 7.58 -9.61
C SER A 255 6.35 8.99 -9.10
N LYS A 256 5.66 9.82 -9.89
CA LYS A 256 5.23 11.17 -9.45
C LYS A 256 4.23 11.10 -8.29
N SER A 257 3.28 10.18 -8.35
CA SER A 257 2.29 9.98 -7.28
C SER A 257 2.94 9.47 -6.00
N ILE A 258 3.84 8.49 -6.13
CA ILE A 258 4.57 7.92 -4.99
C ILE A 258 5.46 9.00 -4.36
N LEU A 259 6.19 9.76 -5.18
CA LEU A 259 7.02 10.88 -4.71
C LEU A 259 6.20 11.92 -3.94
N ALA A 260 5.02 12.30 -4.45
CA ALA A 260 4.12 13.24 -3.78
C ALA A 260 3.69 12.74 -2.39
N MET A 261 3.37 11.44 -2.28
CA MET A 261 3.04 10.80 -1.00
C MET A 261 4.23 10.82 -0.02
N LEU A 262 5.44 10.56 -0.52
CA LEU A 262 6.68 10.60 0.27
C LEU A 262 7.02 12.01 0.76
N LYS A 263 6.93 13.02 -0.10
CA LYS A 263 7.19 14.44 0.23
C LYS A 263 6.31 14.93 1.40
N LYS A 264 5.06 14.50 1.46
CA LYS A 264 4.15 14.86 2.56
C LYS A 264 4.18 13.89 3.75
N SER A 265 4.95 12.81 3.63
CA SER A 265 5.00 11.75 4.64
C SER A 265 3.60 11.19 4.95
N TYR A 266 2.76 11.03 3.92
CA TYR A 266 1.44 10.41 4.08
C TYR A 266 1.54 8.92 4.34
N ILE A 267 2.62 8.29 3.87
CA ILE A 267 3.02 6.93 4.21
C ILE A 267 4.38 6.97 4.92
N ASN A 268 4.62 6.02 5.80
CA ASN A 268 5.91 5.85 6.48
C ASN A 268 6.56 4.50 6.19
N CYS A 269 5.93 3.70 5.35
CA CYS A 269 6.49 2.48 4.76
C CYS A 269 6.11 2.42 3.29
N LEU A 270 7.06 2.06 2.43
CA LEU A 270 6.85 1.89 1.00
C LEU A 270 7.29 0.51 0.57
N ILE A 271 6.44 -0.20 -0.19
CA ILE A 271 6.81 -1.44 -0.88
C ILE A 271 6.67 -1.17 -2.36
N THR A 272 7.78 -1.24 -3.08
CA THR A 272 7.86 -0.84 -4.49
C THR A 272 8.93 -1.64 -5.23
N ASP A 273 9.14 -1.35 -6.50
CA ASP A 273 10.22 -1.93 -7.27
C ASP A 273 11.37 -0.94 -7.51
N GLU A 274 12.50 -1.49 -7.89
CA GLU A 274 13.74 -0.78 -8.19
C GLU A 274 13.54 0.28 -9.30
N GLU A 275 12.88 -0.07 -10.41
CA GLU A 275 12.61 0.86 -11.51
C GLU A 275 11.86 2.11 -11.06
N THR A 276 10.90 1.94 -10.15
CA THR A 276 10.11 3.04 -9.58
C THR A 276 10.97 3.95 -8.74
N VAL A 277 11.85 3.37 -7.91
CA VAL A 277 12.75 4.15 -7.05
C VAL A 277 13.76 4.93 -7.87
N LEU A 278 14.39 4.30 -8.86
CA LEU A 278 15.33 4.98 -9.75
C LEU A 278 14.66 6.15 -10.50
N GLU A 279 13.42 5.97 -10.95
CA GLU A 279 12.66 7.06 -11.57
C GLU A 279 12.34 8.18 -10.56
N ILE A 280 12.04 7.87 -9.29
CA ILE A 280 11.86 8.88 -8.24
C ILE A 280 13.14 9.68 -8.03
N LEU A 281 14.30 9.01 -7.95
CA LEU A 281 15.60 9.69 -7.81
C LEU A 281 15.91 10.58 -9.03
N ARG A 282 15.57 10.11 -10.23
CA ARG A 282 15.72 10.88 -11.47
C ARG A 282 14.85 12.16 -11.46
N LEU A 283 13.60 12.06 -11.02
CA LEU A 283 12.68 13.19 -10.90
C LEU A 283 13.18 14.25 -9.89
N GLU A 284 13.82 13.80 -8.82
CA GLU A 284 14.41 14.67 -7.79
C GLU A 284 15.84 15.13 -8.10
N LYS A 285 16.41 14.71 -9.25
CA LYS A 285 17.81 14.95 -9.60
C LYS A 285 18.77 14.58 -8.46
N ASP A 286 18.49 13.44 -7.81
CA ASP A 286 19.26 12.98 -6.66
C ASP A 286 20.64 12.48 -7.09
N PRO A 287 21.74 13.00 -6.53
CA PRO A 287 23.11 12.58 -6.91
C PRO A 287 23.39 11.08 -6.61
N TYR A 288 22.62 10.47 -5.75
CA TYR A 288 22.77 9.04 -5.46
C TYR A 288 22.53 8.16 -6.69
N LEU A 289 21.74 8.64 -7.65
CA LEU A 289 21.49 7.92 -8.91
C LEU A 289 22.78 7.64 -9.69
N ASP A 290 23.68 8.61 -9.78
CA ASP A 290 24.96 8.44 -10.46
C ASP A 290 25.84 7.40 -9.76
N THR A 291 25.83 7.41 -8.42
CA THR A 291 26.55 6.44 -7.60
C THR A 291 25.99 5.02 -7.75
N TYR A 292 24.67 4.90 -7.94
CA TYR A 292 24.00 3.60 -8.12
C TYR A 292 24.37 2.98 -9.47
N GLN A 293 24.32 3.76 -10.56
CA GLN A 293 24.61 3.31 -11.92
C GLN A 293 26.09 2.92 -12.13
N LEU A 294 27.04 3.60 -11.46
CA LEU A 294 28.46 3.28 -11.53
C LEU A 294 28.81 1.91 -10.95
N LYS A 295 27.93 1.30 -10.15
CA LYS A 295 28.15 -0.04 -9.55
C LYS A 295 27.61 -1.18 -10.40
N GLU A 296 26.91 -0.88 -11.49
CA GLU A 296 26.42 -1.87 -12.46
C GLU A 296 27.43 -2.17 -13.58
N ILE A 297 28.56 -1.44 -13.64
CA ILE A 297 29.68 -1.64 -14.56
C ILE A 297 30.81 -2.39 -13.85
#